data_701a0011453dbed06af32aba8b17ac2c
#
_entry.id   701a0011453dbed06af32aba8b17ac2c
#
_cell.length_a   1.000
_cell.length_b   1.000
_cell.length_c   1.000
_cell.angle_alpha   90.00
_cell.angle_beta   90.00
_cell.angle_gamma   90.00
#
_symmetry.space_group_name_H-M   'P 1'
#
loop_
_entity.id
_entity.type
_entity.pdbx_description
1 polymer ?
#
loop_
_entity_poly.entity_id
_entity_poly.type
_entity_poly.pdbx_seq_one_letter_code
_entity_poly.pdbx_strand_id
1 'polypeptide(L)'
;MRVPLSWLKEFVDITMPVEELSERLTMTGLEVAGVERIGIDGAELPWAPDLVLIGNILEVRSHPNADRLVLADVDYGADSSHTVVTGAPNLFAYRDTGRLAHPLKGVFAREGAELYDGHAEGKVKAKLKGRMVRGVMSDAMLCSEKELGMSEEHEGIIILPEDAPVGMPLRDYLGDVVLEIDVLPNMARALSMLGIAREIAAITGAALRLPDPQVETSGAAVAGRVQVTVETPDHCPRFTATLIEGVHIGPSPLWMQRRLTLAGMRPISNVVDISNYVMLELGQPSHTFDADQVAGQHLVVRLAREGERLTTLDGKEHVLTPDRLLVCDPQGPLGLAGVMGGASSEVRETTTRVIVEAALWEPTTIRRTSTTLRLRSEASRC
;
A
#
# COMPACT_ATOMS: atom_id res chain seq x y z
N MET A 1 -11.10 -8.75 -6.35
CA MET A 1 -10.50 -7.44 -6.01
C MET A 1 -10.92 -7.03 -4.61
N ARG A 2 -9.99 -6.58 -3.78
CA ARG A 2 -10.29 -6.05 -2.43
C ARG A 2 -10.48 -4.55 -2.51
N VAL A 3 -11.59 -4.05 -1.97
CA VAL A 3 -12.05 -2.67 -2.20
C VAL A 3 -12.42 -2.03 -0.85
N PRO A 4 -11.51 -1.20 -0.26
CA PRO A 4 -11.78 -0.48 0.97
C PRO A 4 -12.85 0.60 0.76
N LEU A 5 -13.87 0.65 1.61
CA LEU A 5 -14.95 1.65 1.51
C LEU A 5 -14.45 3.07 1.78
N SER A 6 -13.46 3.24 2.65
CA SER A 6 -12.86 4.56 2.89
C SER A 6 -12.27 5.16 1.62
N TRP A 7 -11.64 4.31 0.78
CA TRP A 7 -11.08 4.75 -0.50
C TRP A 7 -12.17 5.05 -1.54
N LEU A 8 -13.21 4.21 -1.64
CA LEU A 8 -14.34 4.46 -2.54
C LEU A 8 -15.06 5.79 -2.23
N LYS A 9 -15.20 6.12 -0.95
CA LYS A 9 -15.86 7.37 -0.51
C LYS A 9 -15.17 8.64 -0.98
N GLU A 10 -13.94 8.58 -1.46
CA GLU A 10 -13.28 9.71 -2.10
C GLU A 10 -13.89 10.01 -3.47
N PHE A 11 -14.41 8.99 -4.16
CA PHE A 11 -14.96 9.11 -5.52
C PHE A 11 -16.48 9.20 -5.56
N VAL A 12 -17.19 8.62 -4.58
CA VAL A 12 -18.66 8.54 -4.58
C VAL A 12 -19.20 8.51 -3.16
N ASP A 13 -20.31 9.19 -2.91
CA ASP A 13 -20.97 9.14 -1.60
C ASP A 13 -21.72 7.83 -1.44
N ILE A 14 -21.40 7.10 -0.36
CA ILE A 14 -22.02 5.83 0.01
C ILE A 14 -22.79 6.06 1.32
N THR A 15 -24.11 6.19 1.23
CA THR A 15 -25.00 6.49 2.36
C THR A 15 -25.80 5.28 2.81
N MET A 16 -25.88 4.22 1.99
CA MET A 16 -26.60 3.00 2.32
C MET A 16 -25.77 2.06 3.19
N PRO A 17 -26.41 1.13 3.92
CA PRO A 17 -25.74 0.04 4.62
C PRO A 17 -24.88 -0.82 3.67
N VAL A 18 -23.81 -1.38 4.21
CA VAL A 18 -22.86 -2.20 3.43
C VAL A 18 -23.52 -3.43 2.83
N GLU A 19 -24.44 -4.03 3.55
CA GLU A 19 -25.19 -5.20 3.12
C GLU A 19 -26.06 -4.88 1.89
N GLU A 20 -26.74 -3.75 1.90
CA GLU A 20 -27.55 -3.28 0.76
C GLU A 20 -26.66 -2.94 -0.44
N LEU A 21 -25.52 -2.29 -0.22
CA LEU A 21 -24.54 -1.99 -1.27
C LEU A 21 -24.02 -3.29 -1.91
N SER A 22 -23.66 -4.28 -1.10
CA SER A 22 -23.15 -5.58 -1.55
C SER A 22 -24.19 -6.33 -2.40
N GLU A 23 -25.46 -6.33 -1.98
CA GLU A 23 -26.56 -6.92 -2.75
C GLU A 23 -26.75 -6.22 -4.09
N ARG A 24 -26.78 -4.88 -4.11
CA ARG A 24 -26.95 -4.10 -5.34
C ARG A 24 -25.82 -4.31 -6.33
N LEU A 25 -24.54 -4.32 -5.87
CA LEU A 25 -23.39 -4.61 -6.71
C LEU A 25 -23.49 -6.01 -7.32
N THR A 26 -23.82 -7.01 -6.52
CA THR A 26 -23.98 -8.39 -6.97
C THR A 26 -25.09 -8.50 -8.03
N MET A 27 -26.23 -7.86 -7.82
CA MET A 27 -27.35 -7.86 -8.76
C MET A 27 -27.02 -7.16 -10.10
N THR A 28 -26.02 -6.28 -10.13
CA THR A 28 -25.56 -5.62 -11.35
C THR A 28 -24.39 -6.35 -12.03
N GLY A 29 -23.99 -7.52 -11.51
CA GLY A 29 -22.96 -8.37 -12.09
C GLY A 29 -21.56 -8.19 -11.52
N LEU A 30 -21.43 -7.46 -10.42
CA LEU A 30 -20.20 -7.36 -9.62
C LEU A 30 -20.39 -8.14 -8.31
N GLU A 31 -20.16 -9.44 -8.36
CA GLU A 31 -20.34 -10.32 -7.21
C GLU A 31 -19.49 -9.90 -6.03
N VAL A 32 -20.11 -9.56 -4.90
CA VAL A 32 -19.42 -9.35 -3.62
C VAL A 32 -19.34 -10.69 -2.91
N ALA A 33 -18.17 -11.33 -3.02
CA ALA A 33 -17.90 -12.64 -2.44
C ALA A 33 -17.71 -12.59 -0.91
N GLY A 34 -17.33 -11.43 -0.37
CA GLY A 34 -17.12 -11.26 1.07
C GLY A 34 -17.11 -9.80 1.51
N VAL A 35 -17.33 -9.60 2.80
CA VAL A 35 -17.24 -8.30 3.48
C VAL A 35 -16.39 -8.48 4.73
N GLU A 36 -15.21 -7.89 4.73
CA GLU A 36 -14.31 -7.86 5.89
C GLU A 36 -14.45 -6.53 6.62
N ARG A 37 -14.56 -6.57 7.95
CA ARG A 37 -14.61 -5.38 8.80
C ARG A 37 -13.35 -5.33 9.64
N ILE A 38 -12.66 -4.19 9.63
CA ILE A 38 -11.39 -3.99 10.36
C ILE A 38 -11.59 -2.90 11.40
N GLY A 39 -11.38 -3.24 12.67
CA GLY A 39 -11.49 -2.29 13.77
C GLY A 39 -12.91 -1.73 14.02
N ILE A 40 -13.95 -2.34 13.47
CA ILE A 40 -15.36 -1.89 13.55
C ILE A 40 -16.14 -2.86 14.45
N ASP A 41 -17.23 -2.39 15.07
CA ASP A 41 -18.10 -3.23 15.89
C ASP A 41 -18.58 -4.47 15.12
N GLY A 42 -18.48 -5.64 15.76
CA GLY A 42 -18.76 -6.92 15.14
C GLY A 42 -17.61 -7.54 14.35
N ALA A 43 -16.49 -6.83 14.20
CA ALA A 43 -15.25 -7.39 13.68
C ALA A 43 -14.58 -8.33 14.69
N GLU A 44 -13.56 -9.07 14.24
CA GLU A 44 -12.79 -9.97 15.10
C GLU A 44 -12.10 -9.21 16.26
N LEU A 45 -11.60 -8.00 16.01
CA LEU A 45 -11.15 -7.02 17.00
C LEU A 45 -11.82 -5.67 16.71
N PRO A 46 -12.86 -5.29 17.44
CA PRO A 46 -13.63 -4.07 17.14
C PRO A 46 -12.93 -2.77 17.56
N TRP A 47 -11.77 -2.83 18.20
CA TRP A 47 -11.01 -1.69 18.77
C TRP A 47 -11.93 -0.74 19.54
N ALA A 48 -12.37 -1.21 20.72
CA ALA A 48 -13.34 -0.47 21.55
C ALA A 48 -13.00 1.02 21.67
N PRO A 49 -13.94 1.94 21.38
CA PRO A 49 -13.67 3.35 21.17
C PRO A 49 -13.16 4.10 22.40
N ASP A 50 -13.41 3.57 23.59
CA ASP A 50 -12.96 4.12 24.88
C ASP A 50 -11.70 3.41 25.41
N LEU A 51 -11.25 2.34 24.76
CA LEU A 51 -10.12 1.53 25.21
C LEU A 51 -8.92 1.54 24.27
N VAL A 52 -9.11 1.80 22.98
CA VAL A 52 -8.02 1.84 21.98
C VAL A 52 -8.04 3.19 21.28
N LEU A 53 -7.10 4.04 21.65
CA LEU A 53 -7.07 5.46 21.34
C LEU A 53 -5.75 5.84 20.65
N ILE A 54 -5.71 7.01 20.01
CA ILE A 54 -4.47 7.64 19.56
C ILE A 54 -3.85 8.38 20.75
N GLY A 55 -2.59 8.10 21.06
CA GLY A 55 -1.84 8.72 22.13
C GLY A 55 -0.61 9.49 21.65
N ASN A 56 -0.26 10.54 22.37
CA ASN A 56 0.99 11.28 22.25
C ASN A 56 2.02 10.72 23.21
N ILE A 57 3.13 10.21 22.73
CA ILE A 57 4.26 9.81 23.56
C ILE A 57 5.08 11.06 23.85
N LEU A 58 5.01 11.52 25.09
CA LEU A 58 5.60 12.79 25.53
C LEU A 58 7.06 12.64 25.96
N GLU A 59 7.39 11.52 26.60
CA GLU A 59 8.69 11.23 27.17
C GLU A 59 8.92 9.70 27.20
N VAL A 60 10.17 9.28 27.00
CA VAL A 60 10.59 7.88 27.11
C VAL A 60 11.75 7.80 28.10
N ARG A 61 11.56 7.06 29.20
CA ARG A 61 12.53 6.92 30.30
C ARG A 61 12.99 5.48 30.44
N SER A 62 14.18 5.29 30.98
CA SER A 62 14.69 3.96 31.37
C SER A 62 13.80 3.32 32.42
N HIS A 63 13.56 2.01 32.27
CA HIS A 63 12.89 1.23 33.32
C HIS A 63 13.83 1.01 34.49
N PRO A 64 13.44 1.27 35.77
CA PRO A 64 14.36 1.21 36.92
C PRO A 64 14.98 -0.17 37.19
N ASN A 65 14.33 -1.24 36.76
CA ASN A 65 14.72 -2.61 37.05
C ASN A 65 14.85 -3.53 35.82
N ALA A 66 14.96 -2.95 34.61
CA ALA A 66 15.05 -3.74 33.36
C ALA A 66 15.67 -2.97 32.19
N ASP A 67 16.82 -3.42 31.69
CA ASP A 67 17.55 -2.74 30.60
C ASP A 67 16.86 -2.80 29.24
N ARG A 68 16.00 -3.81 29.03
CA ARG A 68 15.26 -4.04 27.77
C ARG A 68 13.83 -3.52 27.80
N LEU A 69 13.49 -2.70 28.80
CA LEU A 69 12.20 -2.05 28.92
C LEU A 69 12.38 -0.54 29.08
N VAL A 70 11.39 0.20 28.61
CA VAL A 70 11.27 1.64 28.79
C VAL A 70 9.90 1.99 29.36
N LEU A 71 9.83 3.15 29.99
CA LEU A 71 8.60 3.78 30.46
C LEU A 71 8.27 4.91 29.49
N ALA A 72 7.12 4.84 28.82
CA ALA A 72 6.64 5.86 27.94
C ALA A 72 5.48 6.63 28.61
N ASP A 73 5.60 7.93 28.75
CA ASP A 73 4.50 8.78 29.25
C ASP A 73 3.64 9.20 28.07
N VAL A 74 2.37 8.78 28.08
CA VAL A 74 1.43 8.90 26.97
C VAL A 74 0.26 9.81 27.37
N ASP A 75 0.08 10.90 26.64
CA ASP A 75 -1.14 11.69 26.65
C ASP A 75 -2.12 11.08 25.65
N TYR A 76 -3.30 10.67 26.10
CA TYR A 76 -4.36 10.08 25.29
C TYR A 76 -5.66 10.88 25.35
N GLY A 77 -5.57 12.18 25.72
CA GLY A 77 -6.70 13.10 25.81
C GLY A 77 -7.41 13.09 27.17
N ALA A 78 -6.79 12.49 28.22
CA ALA A 78 -7.27 12.58 29.60
C ALA A 78 -6.61 13.75 30.35
N ASP A 79 -7.07 14.02 31.57
CA ASP A 79 -6.53 15.09 32.42
C ASP A 79 -5.05 14.93 32.79
N SER A 80 -4.53 13.71 32.71
CA SER A 80 -3.12 13.40 32.98
C SER A 80 -2.59 12.36 32.01
N SER A 81 -1.28 12.39 31.76
CA SER A 81 -0.59 11.36 30.98
C SER A 81 -0.57 10.05 31.76
N HIS A 82 -0.46 8.94 31.01
CA HIS A 82 -0.37 7.59 31.54
C HIS A 82 1.00 6.98 31.24
N THR A 83 1.63 6.33 32.24
CA THR A 83 2.92 5.67 32.03
C THR A 83 2.70 4.23 31.53
N VAL A 84 3.28 3.90 30.37
CA VAL A 84 3.23 2.58 29.76
C VAL A 84 4.59 1.92 29.85
N VAL A 85 4.62 0.65 30.24
CA VAL A 85 5.84 -0.19 30.21
C VAL A 85 5.88 -0.90 28.85
N THR A 86 6.96 -0.71 28.09
CA THR A 86 7.11 -1.37 26.78
C THR A 86 8.55 -1.79 26.50
N GLY A 87 8.71 -2.85 25.71
CA GLY A 87 9.98 -3.33 25.18
C GLY A 87 10.21 -2.96 23.71
N ALA A 88 9.41 -2.08 23.14
CA ALA A 88 9.46 -1.72 21.72
C ALA A 88 10.80 -1.10 21.31
N PRO A 89 11.58 -1.74 20.39
CA PRO A 89 12.92 -1.28 20.03
C PRO A 89 12.94 0.11 19.41
N ASN A 90 11.89 0.46 18.67
CA ASN A 90 11.77 1.76 17.99
C ASN A 90 11.59 2.95 18.96
N LEU A 91 11.37 2.72 20.25
CA LEU A 91 11.38 3.75 21.28
C LEU A 91 12.75 3.92 21.98
N PHE A 92 13.67 2.99 21.83
CA PHE A 92 14.95 3.06 22.54
C PHE A 92 15.83 4.23 22.17
N ALA A 93 15.71 4.74 20.94
CA ALA A 93 16.44 5.94 20.49
C ALA A 93 16.01 7.22 21.26
N TYR A 94 14.84 7.22 21.87
CA TYR A 94 14.28 8.36 22.63
C TYR A 94 14.47 8.22 24.14
N ARG A 95 15.12 7.16 24.60
CA ARG A 95 15.31 6.87 26.02
C ARG A 95 16.15 7.94 26.70
N ASP A 96 15.62 8.50 27.80
CA ASP A 96 16.27 9.48 28.66
C ASP A 96 16.71 10.77 27.93
N THR A 97 16.09 11.08 26.80
CA THR A 97 16.32 12.35 26.08
C THR A 97 15.50 13.52 26.65
N GLY A 98 14.72 13.25 27.70
CA GLY A 98 13.76 14.19 28.29
C GLY A 98 12.45 14.25 27.48
N ARG A 99 11.68 15.30 27.72
CA ARG A 99 10.42 15.50 26.99
C ARG A 99 10.70 15.75 25.52
N LEU A 100 10.02 15.00 24.66
CA LEU A 100 10.20 15.07 23.21
C LEU A 100 9.71 16.41 22.67
N ALA A 101 10.55 17.10 21.89
CA ALA A 101 10.19 18.35 21.24
C ALA A 101 9.06 18.12 20.20
N HIS A 102 9.07 16.99 19.53
CA HIS A 102 8.03 16.49 18.64
C HIS A 102 7.52 15.14 19.19
N PRO A 103 6.39 15.15 19.93
CA PRO A 103 5.82 13.94 20.48
C PRO A 103 5.48 12.92 19.38
N LEU A 104 5.81 11.66 19.61
CA LEU A 104 5.45 10.60 18.69
C LEU A 104 3.97 10.22 18.88
N LYS A 105 3.27 9.96 17.79
CA LYS A 105 1.91 9.41 17.83
C LYS A 105 1.95 7.91 17.83
N GLY A 106 1.25 7.28 18.77
CA GLY A 106 1.15 5.82 18.86
C GLY A 106 -0.27 5.37 19.16
N VAL A 107 -0.50 4.07 19.06
CA VAL A 107 -1.79 3.48 19.42
C VAL A 107 -1.72 3.06 20.88
N PHE A 108 -2.54 3.67 21.72
CA PHE A 108 -2.62 3.48 23.15
C PHE A 108 -3.84 2.61 23.51
N ALA A 109 -3.62 1.44 24.11
CA ALA A 109 -4.66 0.55 24.59
C ALA A 109 -4.70 0.56 26.10
N ARG A 110 -5.92 0.68 26.67
CA ARG A 110 -6.19 0.64 28.11
C ARG A 110 -6.54 -0.76 28.59
N GLU A 111 -6.46 -0.95 29.90
CA GLU A 111 -6.94 -2.18 30.54
C GLU A 111 -8.37 -2.52 30.09
N GLY A 112 -8.59 -3.78 29.76
CA GLY A 112 -9.86 -4.27 29.22
C GLY A 112 -9.95 -4.34 27.70
N ALA A 113 -9.03 -3.70 26.97
CA ALA A 113 -8.99 -3.79 25.49
C ALA A 113 -8.76 -5.24 25.04
N GLU A 114 -9.48 -5.66 24.00
CA GLU A 114 -9.23 -6.92 23.29
C GLU A 114 -8.20 -6.69 22.19
N LEU A 115 -7.11 -7.43 22.26
CA LEU A 115 -5.97 -7.37 21.34
C LEU A 115 -5.55 -8.79 20.97
N TYR A 116 -4.66 -8.95 20.01
CA TYR A 116 -3.95 -10.21 19.81
C TYR A 116 -2.69 -10.25 20.69
N ASP A 117 -2.28 -11.45 21.07
CA ASP A 117 -0.99 -11.65 21.73
C ASP A 117 0.15 -11.50 20.71
N GLY A 118 0.95 -10.45 20.85
CA GLY A 118 2.07 -10.15 19.93
C GLY A 118 3.13 -11.27 19.88
N HIS A 119 3.23 -12.10 20.91
CA HIS A 119 4.23 -13.16 21.02
C HIS A 119 3.71 -14.56 20.67
N ALA A 120 2.40 -14.74 20.57
CA ALA A 120 1.82 -16.02 20.19
C ALA A 120 1.93 -16.26 18.67
N GLU A 121 2.05 -17.53 18.27
CA GLU A 121 1.89 -17.91 16.88
C GLU A 121 0.41 -17.79 16.46
N GLY A 122 0.16 -17.12 15.33
CA GLY A 122 -1.17 -16.88 14.80
C GLY A 122 -2.00 -15.86 15.58
N LYS A 123 -3.30 -15.86 15.37
CA LYS A 123 -4.26 -14.89 15.91
C LYS A 123 -4.84 -15.36 17.26
N VAL A 124 -4.10 -15.23 18.34
CA VAL A 124 -4.55 -15.55 19.68
C VAL A 124 -5.08 -14.28 20.35
N LYS A 125 -6.39 -14.20 20.60
CA LYS A 125 -7.00 -13.07 21.31
C LYS A 125 -6.57 -13.02 22.77
N ALA A 126 -6.24 -11.84 23.24
CA ALA A 126 -5.90 -11.54 24.62
C ALA A 126 -6.63 -10.29 25.10
N LYS A 127 -7.10 -10.30 26.34
CA LYS A 127 -7.63 -9.12 26.99
C LYS A 127 -6.56 -8.47 27.84
N LEU A 128 -6.28 -7.19 27.60
CA LEU A 128 -5.27 -6.44 28.36
C LEU A 128 -5.68 -6.35 29.83
N LYS A 129 -4.80 -6.81 30.71
CA LYS A 129 -4.98 -6.78 32.17
C LYS A 129 -3.79 -6.13 32.83
N GLY A 130 -4.06 -5.28 33.81
CA GLY A 130 -3.03 -4.67 34.65
C GLY A 130 -2.18 -5.71 35.35
N ARG A 131 -0.86 -5.53 35.30
CA ARG A 131 0.12 -6.41 35.97
C ARG A 131 1.35 -5.62 36.40
N MET A 132 2.01 -6.12 37.45
CA MET A 132 3.32 -5.59 37.83
C MET A 132 4.41 -6.13 36.89
N VAL A 133 5.11 -5.26 36.22
CA VAL A 133 6.25 -5.60 35.35
C VAL A 133 7.51 -5.05 36.01
N ARG A 134 8.33 -5.94 36.58
CA ARG A 134 9.59 -5.57 37.25
C ARG A 134 9.45 -4.44 38.28
N GLY A 135 8.30 -4.38 38.99
CA GLY A 135 8.04 -3.40 40.05
C GLY A 135 7.33 -2.12 39.58
N VAL A 136 6.98 -2.01 38.29
CA VAL A 136 6.16 -0.93 37.77
C VAL A 136 4.81 -1.47 37.29
N MET A 137 3.71 -0.76 37.62
CA MET A 137 2.37 -1.13 37.13
C MET A 137 2.28 -0.92 35.59
N SER A 138 1.79 -1.92 34.89
CA SER A 138 1.52 -1.88 33.46
C SER A 138 0.08 -2.32 33.24
N ASP A 139 -0.82 -1.34 33.13
CA ASP A 139 -2.26 -1.49 32.91
C ASP A 139 -2.70 -0.87 31.59
N ALA A 140 -1.74 -0.49 30.77
CA ALA A 140 -1.91 0.02 29.41
C ALA A 140 -0.79 -0.52 28.50
N MET A 141 -0.97 -0.38 27.20
CA MET A 141 -0.03 -0.84 26.18
C MET A 141 0.07 0.18 25.03
N LEU A 142 1.26 0.31 24.46
CA LEU A 142 1.45 0.87 23.12
C LEU A 142 1.51 -0.30 22.13
N CYS A 143 0.62 -0.31 21.13
CA CYS A 143 0.36 -1.46 20.29
C CYS A 143 1.27 -1.51 19.05
N SER A 144 1.66 -2.73 18.66
CA SER A 144 2.19 -3.09 17.35
C SER A 144 1.05 -3.38 16.37
N GLU A 145 1.38 -3.55 15.07
CA GLU A 145 0.40 -3.94 14.07
C GLU A 145 -0.20 -5.32 14.31
N LYS A 146 0.61 -6.27 14.80
CA LYS A 146 0.16 -7.62 15.11
C LYS A 146 -0.88 -7.64 16.24
N GLU A 147 -0.66 -6.88 17.29
CA GLU A 147 -1.59 -6.79 18.42
C GLU A 147 -2.94 -6.19 18.01
N LEU A 148 -2.97 -5.39 16.94
CA LEU A 148 -4.19 -4.84 16.35
C LEU A 148 -4.78 -5.72 15.25
N GLY A 149 -4.12 -6.82 14.87
CA GLY A 149 -4.56 -7.71 13.80
C GLY A 149 -4.39 -7.13 12.39
N MET A 150 -3.51 -6.14 12.22
CA MET A 150 -3.27 -5.46 10.95
C MET A 150 -2.21 -6.18 10.09
N SER A 151 -1.16 -6.71 10.71
CA SER A 151 -0.10 -7.50 10.06
C SER A 151 0.54 -8.47 11.05
N GLU A 152 1.62 -9.15 10.66
CA GLU A 152 2.44 -10.00 11.58
C GLU A 152 3.59 -9.23 12.24
N GLU A 153 3.73 -7.92 11.97
CA GLU A 153 4.79 -7.09 12.54
C GLU A 153 4.54 -6.81 14.03
N HIS A 154 5.49 -7.19 14.89
CA HIS A 154 5.37 -7.11 16.35
C HIS A 154 6.61 -6.58 17.08
N GLU A 155 7.70 -6.29 16.36
CA GLU A 155 8.95 -5.86 17.02
C GLU A 155 8.88 -4.43 17.55
N GLY A 156 8.09 -3.55 16.92
CA GLY A 156 7.92 -2.16 17.33
C GLY A 156 6.46 -1.77 17.52
N ILE A 157 6.24 -0.64 18.15
CA ILE A 157 4.90 -0.02 18.19
C ILE A 157 4.61 0.68 16.86
N ILE A 158 3.32 0.83 16.55
CA ILE A 158 2.89 1.68 15.43
C ILE A 158 3.21 3.14 15.75
N ILE A 159 3.91 3.81 14.81
CA ILE A 159 4.07 5.25 14.81
C ILE A 159 3.13 5.84 13.76
N LEU A 160 2.13 6.57 14.21
CA LEU A 160 1.16 7.24 13.36
C LEU A 160 1.71 8.58 12.84
N PRO A 161 1.13 9.15 11.76
CA PRO A 161 1.43 10.50 11.31
C PRO A 161 1.32 11.56 12.43
N GLU A 162 2.14 12.61 12.34
CA GLU A 162 2.23 13.63 13.38
C GLU A 162 0.88 14.38 13.61
N ASP A 163 0.08 14.49 12.57
CA ASP A 163 -1.25 15.11 12.60
C ASP A 163 -2.37 14.21 13.13
N ALA A 164 -2.09 12.94 13.48
CA ALA A 164 -3.08 12.03 14.03
C ALA A 164 -3.70 12.60 15.33
N PRO A 165 -5.06 12.70 15.44
CA PRO A 165 -5.72 13.39 16.54
C PRO A 165 -5.62 12.61 17.86
N VAL A 166 -5.01 13.20 18.87
CA VAL A 166 -4.90 12.60 20.20
C VAL A 166 -6.28 12.39 20.83
N GLY A 167 -6.47 11.25 21.48
CA GLY A 167 -7.72 10.86 22.13
C GLY A 167 -8.80 10.36 21.16
N MET A 168 -8.58 10.43 19.85
CA MET A 168 -9.51 9.85 18.88
C MET A 168 -9.48 8.32 18.99
N PRO A 169 -10.65 7.64 18.98
CA PRO A 169 -10.71 6.19 18.87
C PRO A 169 -9.99 5.69 17.61
N LEU A 170 -9.15 4.67 17.77
CA LEU A 170 -8.40 4.09 16.65
C LEU A 170 -9.35 3.60 15.53
N ARG A 171 -10.50 3.02 15.89
CA ARG A 171 -11.50 2.55 14.92
C ARG A 171 -12.03 3.66 14.03
N ASP A 172 -12.11 4.89 14.52
CA ASP A 172 -12.62 6.03 13.77
C ASP A 172 -11.51 6.61 12.84
N TYR A 173 -10.27 6.39 13.21
CA TYR A 173 -9.10 6.82 12.45
C TYR A 173 -8.63 5.76 11.43
N LEU A 174 -8.56 4.49 11.85
CA LEU A 174 -8.04 3.38 11.03
C LEU A 174 -9.08 2.31 10.69
N GLY A 175 -10.29 2.31 11.25
CA GLY A 175 -11.33 1.34 10.93
C GLY A 175 -11.75 1.41 9.46
N ASP A 176 -12.07 0.25 8.86
CA ASP A 176 -12.55 0.18 7.48
C ASP A 176 -13.43 -1.05 7.23
N VAL A 177 -14.16 -1.00 6.12
CA VAL A 177 -14.86 -2.15 5.55
C VAL A 177 -14.29 -2.43 4.17
N VAL A 178 -13.86 -3.66 3.93
CA VAL A 178 -13.29 -4.10 2.66
C VAL A 178 -14.27 -5.03 1.97
N LEU A 179 -14.72 -4.68 0.77
CA LEU A 179 -15.50 -5.56 -0.08
C LEU A 179 -14.56 -6.47 -0.88
N GLU A 180 -14.80 -7.76 -0.90
CA GLU A 180 -14.16 -8.70 -1.81
C GLU A 180 -15.04 -8.87 -3.05
N ILE A 181 -14.62 -8.30 -4.17
CA ILE A 181 -15.38 -8.28 -5.42
C ILE A 181 -14.74 -9.21 -6.44
N ASP A 182 -15.52 -10.15 -6.97
CA ASP A 182 -15.13 -11.01 -8.07
C ASP A 182 -15.39 -10.28 -9.40
N VAL A 183 -14.30 -9.77 -10.00
CA VAL A 183 -14.38 -9.05 -11.27
C VAL A 183 -14.16 -10.04 -12.43
N LEU A 184 -15.23 -10.29 -13.16
CA LEU A 184 -15.19 -11.15 -14.34
C LEU A 184 -14.46 -10.48 -15.53
N PRO A 185 -13.92 -11.25 -16.49
CA PRO A 185 -13.16 -10.70 -17.63
C PRO A 185 -13.93 -9.69 -18.49
N ASN A 186 -15.26 -9.81 -18.56
CA ASN A 186 -16.13 -8.87 -19.29
C ASN A 186 -16.40 -7.56 -18.51
N MET A 187 -15.93 -7.48 -17.26
CA MET A 187 -16.09 -6.34 -16.37
C MET A 187 -14.73 -5.69 -16.03
N ALA A 188 -13.73 -5.82 -16.91
CA ALA A 188 -12.38 -5.29 -16.68
C ALA A 188 -12.37 -3.80 -16.29
N ARG A 189 -13.36 -3.00 -16.74
CA ARG A 189 -13.54 -1.61 -16.30
C ARG A 189 -13.70 -1.43 -14.79
N ALA A 190 -14.04 -2.50 -14.07
CA ALA A 190 -14.20 -2.51 -12.61
C ALA A 190 -12.92 -2.96 -11.87
N LEU A 191 -11.78 -3.16 -12.56
CA LEU A 191 -10.50 -3.52 -11.94
C LEU A 191 -9.78 -2.30 -11.34
N SER A 192 -10.53 -1.34 -10.79
CA SER A 192 -9.98 -0.18 -10.09
C SER A 192 -10.99 0.42 -9.12
N MET A 193 -10.51 1.21 -8.14
CA MET A 193 -11.39 1.93 -7.21
C MET A 193 -12.33 2.87 -7.96
N LEU A 194 -11.81 3.63 -8.92
CA LEU A 194 -12.61 4.52 -9.76
C LEU A 194 -13.61 3.74 -10.62
N GLY A 195 -13.25 2.56 -11.12
CA GLY A 195 -14.15 1.68 -11.87
C GLY A 195 -15.35 1.22 -11.02
N ILE A 196 -15.09 0.73 -9.81
CA ILE A 196 -16.13 0.35 -8.86
C ILE A 196 -16.96 1.56 -8.44
N ALA A 197 -16.34 2.71 -8.19
CA ALA A 197 -17.05 3.94 -7.85
C ALA A 197 -18.02 4.39 -8.96
N ARG A 198 -17.67 4.21 -10.23
CA ARG A 198 -18.56 4.46 -11.38
C ARG A 198 -19.79 3.55 -11.37
N GLU A 199 -19.60 2.27 -11.06
CA GLU A 199 -20.74 1.34 -10.95
C GLU A 199 -21.64 1.73 -9.76
N ILE A 200 -21.05 2.09 -8.61
CA ILE A 200 -21.82 2.59 -7.45
C ILE A 200 -22.58 3.86 -7.81
N ALA A 201 -21.95 4.83 -8.46
CA ALA A 201 -22.60 6.06 -8.90
C ALA A 201 -23.77 5.76 -9.85
N ALA A 202 -23.61 4.80 -10.78
CA ALA A 202 -24.68 4.41 -11.71
C ALA A 202 -25.88 3.78 -11.01
N ILE A 203 -25.67 2.91 -9.99
CA ILE A 203 -26.78 2.23 -9.29
C ILE A 203 -27.42 3.07 -8.19
N THR A 204 -26.73 4.12 -7.71
CA THR A 204 -27.23 4.98 -6.62
C THR A 204 -27.73 6.34 -7.10
N GLY A 205 -27.28 6.79 -8.26
CA GLY A 205 -27.48 8.16 -8.74
C GLY A 205 -26.59 9.20 -8.07
N ALA A 206 -25.62 8.78 -7.24
CA ALA A 206 -24.70 9.67 -6.57
C ALA A 206 -23.71 10.32 -7.56
N ALA A 207 -23.27 11.53 -7.25
CA ALA A 207 -22.26 12.22 -8.07
C ALA A 207 -20.90 11.53 -7.96
N LEU A 208 -20.23 11.35 -9.10
CA LEU A 208 -18.87 10.84 -9.18
C LEU A 208 -17.87 12.00 -9.09
N ARG A 209 -16.90 11.87 -8.20
CA ARG A 209 -15.74 12.77 -8.09
C ARG A 209 -14.55 12.14 -8.79
N LEU A 210 -14.01 12.82 -9.80
CA LEU A 210 -12.79 12.38 -10.48
C LEU A 210 -11.57 13.02 -9.83
N PRO A 211 -10.44 12.31 -9.73
CA PRO A 211 -9.20 12.92 -9.28
C PRO A 211 -8.75 13.98 -10.29
N ASP A 212 -8.16 15.07 -9.79
CA ASP A 212 -7.55 16.09 -10.64
C ASP A 212 -6.14 15.63 -11.03
N PRO A 213 -5.88 15.35 -12.33
CA PRO A 213 -4.58 14.86 -12.77
C PRO A 213 -3.57 15.99 -13.04
N GLN A 214 -3.86 17.23 -12.66
CA GLN A 214 -2.96 18.34 -12.90
C GLN A 214 -1.68 18.19 -12.08
N VAL A 215 -0.53 18.25 -12.76
CA VAL A 215 0.79 18.19 -12.17
C VAL A 215 1.58 19.43 -12.58
N GLU A 216 2.11 20.13 -11.61
CA GLU A 216 3.10 21.18 -11.88
C GLU A 216 4.41 20.55 -12.31
N THR A 217 4.75 20.71 -13.58
CA THR A 217 6.05 20.26 -14.08
C THR A 217 7.10 21.33 -13.85
N SER A 218 8.30 20.90 -13.50
CA SER A 218 9.45 21.79 -13.26
C SER A 218 10.72 21.26 -13.96
N GLY A 219 11.73 22.09 -14.06
CA GLY A 219 13.01 21.69 -14.63
C GLY A 219 13.05 21.77 -16.17
N ALA A 220 14.02 21.09 -16.77
CA ALA A 220 14.22 21.09 -18.23
C ALA A 220 13.20 20.16 -18.92
N ALA A 221 12.81 20.53 -20.15
CA ALA A 221 11.92 19.69 -20.95
C ALA A 221 12.52 18.28 -21.13
N VAL A 222 11.66 17.25 -21.12
CA VAL A 222 12.06 15.85 -21.31
C VAL A 222 12.49 15.55 -22.74
N ALA A 223 12.07 16.38 -23.71
CA ALA A 223 12.43 16.25 -25.11
C ALA A 223 13.96 16.29 -25.31
N GLY A 224 14.51 15.27 -25.95
CA GLY A 224 15.96 15.09 -26.14
C GLY A 224 16.69 14.49 -24.94
N ARG A 225 16.01 14.25 -23.82
CA ARG A 225 16.58 13.59 -22.61
C ARG A 225 16.12 12.15 -22.48
N VAL A 226 14.89 11.86 -22.87
CA VAL A 226 14.36 10.50 -22.99
C VAL A 226 13.82 10.33 -24.39
N GLN A 227 14.21 9.24 -25.04
CA GLN A 227 13.73 8.86 -26.34
C GLN A 227 12.83 7.63 -26.24
N VAL A 228 11.75 7.61 -27.02
CA VAL A 228 10.86 6.46 -27.15
C VAL A 228 10.71 6.11 -28.62
N THR A 229 10.91 4.83 -28.96
CA THR A 229 10.67 4.28 -30.28
C THR A 229 9.70 3.11 -30.17
N VAL A 230 8.60 3.13 -30.90
CA VAL A 230 7.67 2.01 -30.98
C VAL A 230 7.82 1.37 -32.37
N GLU A 231 8.50 0.21 -32.43
CA GLU A 231 8.71 -0.51 -33.70
C GLU A 231 7.48 -1.31 -34.11
N THR A 232 6.57 -1.59 -33.16
CA THR A 232 5.38 -2.42 -33.36
C THR A 232 4.11 -1.69 -32.89
N PRO A 233 3.65 -0.66 -33.62
CA PRO A 233 2.49 0.15 -33.22
C PRO A 233 1.18 -0.65 -33.11
N ASP A 234 1.05 -1.76 -33.83
CA ASP A 234 -0.11 -2.66 -33.74
C ASP A 234 -0.18 -3.38 -32.37
N HIS A 235 0.96 -3.57 -31.70
CA HIS A 235 1.02 -4.17 -30.38
C HIS A 235 1.09 -3.14 -29.24
N CYS A 236 1.51 -1.90 -29.54
CA CYS A 236 1.59 -0.78 -28.60
C CYS A 236 1.04 0.49 -29.24
N PRO A 237 -0.29 0.71 -29.19
CA PRO A 237 -0.91 1.90 -29.80
C PRO A 237 -0.50 3.22 -29.14
N ARG A 238 -0.10 3.17 -27.87
CA ARG A 238 0.33 4.36 -27.12
C ARG A 238 1.37 4.00 -26.09
N PHE A 239 2.42 4.81 -26.03
CA PHE A 239 3.47 4.73 -25.01
C PHE A 239 3.80 6.12 -24.50
N THR A 240 3.85 6.32 -23.20
CA THR A 240 4.25 7.57 -22.57
C THR A 240 5.41 7.32 -21.64
N ALA A 241 6.35 8.25 -21.57
CA ALA A 241 7.47 8.22 -20.65
C ALA A 241 7.62 9.59 -19.98
N THR A 242 7.75 9.58 -18.66
CA THR A 242 7.98 10.78 -17.84
C THR A 242 9.27 10.59 -17.05
N LEU A 243 10.16 11.58 -17.10
CA LEU A 243 11.38 11.60 -16.31
C LEU A 243 11.14 12.37 -15.00
N ILE A 244 11.46 11.74 -13.87
CA ILE A 244 11.44 12.35 -12.54
C ILE A 244 12.85 12.30 -11.97
N GLU A 245 13.35 13.44 -11.49
CA GLU A 245 14.68 13.59 -10.93
C GLU A 245 14.61 14.01 -9.46
N GLY A 246 15.66 13.74 -8.71
CA GLY A 246 15.72 14.03 -7.26
C GLY A 246 14.89 13.07 -6.43
N VAL A 247 14.66 11.86 -6.91
CA VAL A 247 13.95 10.82 -6.17
C VAL A 247 14.80 10.31 -5.01
N HIS A 248 14.17 10.11 -3.86
CA HIS A 248 14.75 9.41 -2.72
C HIS A 248 13.90 8.18 -2.43
N ILE A 249 14.52 7.00 -2.55
CA ILE A 249 13.83 5.75 -2.29
C ILE A 249 13.71 5.54 -0.79
N GLY A 250 12.51 5.20 -0.34
CA GLY A 250 12.20 4.97 1.07
C GLY A 250 10.79 4.39 1.24
N PRO A 251 10.32 4.23 2.48
CA PRO A 251 8.95 3.78 2.74
C PRO A 251 7.93 4.80 2.26
N SER A 252 6.80 4.32 1.79
CA SER A 252 5.64 5.14 1.44
C SER A 252 5.02 5.78 2.69
N PRO A 253 4.25 6.87 2.56
CA PRO A 253 3.43 7.39 3.66
C PRO A 253 2.49 6.32 4.20
N LEU A 254 2.24 6.30 5.51
CA LEU A 254 1.43 5.28 6.19
C LEU A 254 0.03 5.14 5.58
N TRP A 255 -0.61 6.25 5.18
CA TRP A 255 -1.93 6.22 4.54
C TRP A 255 -1.93 5.41 3.23
N MET A 256 -0.85 5.50 2.43
CA MET A 256 -0.70 4.76 1.18
C MET A 256 -0.42 3.29 1.45
N GLN A 257 0.50 2.99 2.38
CA GLN A 257 0.79 1.62 2.81
C GLN A 257 -0.49 0.93 3.29
N ARG A 258 -1.29 1.62 4.11
CA ARG A 258 -2.55 1.10 4.62
C ARG A 258 -3.54 0.79 3.48
N ARG A 259 -3.75 1.71 2.53
CA ARG A 259 -4.65 1.48 1.38
C ARG A 259 -4.21 0.29 0.55
N LEU A 260 -2.92 0.18 0.25
CA LEU A 260 -2.37 -0.97 -0.47
C LEU A 260 -2.61 -2.27 0.30
N THR A 261 -2.33 -2.30 1.60
CA THR A 261 -2.55 -3.47 2.45
C THR A 261 -4.02 -3.88 2.47
N LEU A 262 -4.95 -2.94 2.65
CA LEU A 262 -6.39 -3.19 2.61
C LEU A 262 -6.85 -3.72 1.25
N ALA A 263 -6.24 -3.23 0.17
CA ALA A 263 -6.48 -3.71 -1.18
C ALA A 263 -5.76 -5.04 -1.52
N GLY A 264 -5.02 -5.62 -0.55
CA GLY A 264 -4.35 -6.92 -0.68
C GLY A 264 -2.95 -6.86 -1.29
N MET A 265 -2.36 -5.68 -1.40
CA MET A 265 -0.99 -5.50 -1.89
C MET A 265 -0.02 -5.18 -0.74
N ARG A 266 1.14 -5.81 -0.75
CA ARG A 266 2.19 -5.53 0.23
C ARG A 266 2.97 -4.27 -0.17
N PRO A 267 3.10 -3.25 0.70
CA PRO A 267 3.99 -2.11 0.49
C PRO A 267 5.46 -2.56 0.35
N ILE A 268 6.20 -1.89 -0.53
CA ILE A 268 7.61 -2.22 -0.84
C ILE A 268 8.49 -0.97 -0.68
N SER A 269 8.26 0.05 -1.50
CA SER A 269 8.95 1.33 -1.47
C SER A 269 8.07 2.40 -2.11
N ASN A 270 8.30 3.66 -1.81
CA ASN A 270 7.48 4.77 -2.29
C ASN A 270 7.24 4.75 -3.81
N VAL A 271 8.27 4.48 -4.62
CA VAL A 271 8.15 4.47 -6.09
C VAL A 271 7.29 3.28 -6.57
N VAL A 272 7.54 2.09 -6.03
CA VAL A 272 6.76 0.88 -6.37
C VAL A 272 5.32 1.01 -5.89
N ASP A 273 5.14 1.53 -4.69
CA ASP A 273 3.82 1.68 -4.06
C ASP A 273 2.97 2.72 -4.79
N ILE A 274 3.56 3.83 -5.27
CA ILE A 274 2.88 4.81 -6.12
C ILE A 274 2.36 4.13 -7.40
N SER A 275 3.19 3.32 -8.06
CA SER A 275 2.80 2.58 -9.26
C SER A 275 1.61 1.64 -8.98
N ASN A 276 1.68 0.87 -7.89
CA ASN A 276 0.62 -0.02 -7.44
C ASN A 276 -0.65 0.75 -7.04
N TYR A 277 -0.48 1.88 -6.35
CA TYR A 277 -1.58 2.74 -5.95
C TYR A 277 -2.35 3.28 -7.14
N VAL A 278 -1.65 3.85 -8.14
CA VAL A 278 -2.25 4.37 -9.37
C VAL A 278 -2.96 3.27 -10.16
N MET A 279 -2.37 2.08 -10.24
CA MET A 279 -3.01 0.93 -10.87
C MET A 279 -4.32 0.55 -10.17
N LEU A 280 -4.32 0.45 -8.85
CA LEU A 280 -5.54 0.13 -8.08
C LEU A 280 -6.58 1.25 -8.14
N GLU A 281 -6.14 2.51 -8.14
CA GLU A 281 -7.03 3.67 -8.15
C GLU A 281 -7.70 3.86 -9.51
N LEU A 282 -6.92 3.87 -10.59
CA LEU A 282 -7.36 4.26 -11.94
C LEU A 282 -7.53 3.09 -12.90
N GLY A 283 -6.96 1.92 -12.59
CA GLY A 283 -6.92 0.77 -13.50
C GLY A 283 -5.86 0.90 -14.62
N GLN A 284 -4.86 1.78 -14.44
CA GLN A 284 -3.77 1.96 -15.38
C GLN A 284 -2.46 1.48 -14.75
N PRO A 285 -1.96 0.29 -15.11
CA PRO A 285 -0.64 -0.14 -14.73
C PRO A 285 0.44 0.80 -15.26
N SER A 286 1.45 1.04 -14.44
CA SER A 286 2.64 1.78 -14.83
C SER A 286 3.88 1.00 -14.42
N HIS A 287 5.01 1.24 -15.10
CA HIS A 287 6.29 0.69 -14.71
C HIS A 287 7.30 1.82 -14.51
N THR A 288 8.26 1.59 -13.62
CA THR A 288 9.29 2.57 -13.28
C THR A 288 10.66 1.96 -13.48
N PHE A 289 11.45 2.56 -14.36
CA PHE A 289 12.84 2.20 -14.60
C PHE A 289 13.78 3.13 -13.86
N ASP A 290 14.88 2.61 -13.33
CA ASP A 290 16.03 3.41 -12.95
C ASP A 290 16.59 4.04 -14.24
N ALA A 291 16.51 5.37 -14.36
CA ALA A 291 16.89 6.07 -15.59
C ALA A 291 18.39 5.90 -15.92
N ASP A 292 19.23 5.70 -14.91
CA ASP A 292 20.67 5.50 -15.08
C ASP A 292 21.03 4.10 -15.59
N GLN A 293 20.09 3.15 -15.49
CA GLN A 293 20.22 1.79 -16.02
C GLN A 293 19.61 1.63 -17.43
N VAL A 294 18.99 2.67 -17.97
CA VAL A 294 18.45 2.66 -19.35
C VAL A 294 19.49 3.24 -20.31
N ALA A 295 20.10 2.39 -21.13
CA ALA A 295 21.15 2.80 -22.06
C ALA A 295 20.70 3.90 -23.03
N GLY A 296 21.43 5.01 -23.05
CA GLY A 296 21.10 6.18 -23.86
C GLY A 296 19.78 6.86 -23.49
N GLN A 297 19.16 6.46 -22.36
CA GLN A 297 17.81 6.89 -21.98
C GLN A 297 16.77 6.69 -23.10
N HIS A 298 16.93 5.60 -23.85
CA HIS A 298 16.14 5.28 -25.03
C HIS A 298 15.34 3.99 -24.80
N LEU A 299 14.03 4.12 -24.69
CA LEU A 299 13.09 3.00 -24.61
C LEU A 299 12.62 2.59 -26.00
N VAL A 300 12.73 1.30 -26.29
CA VAL A 300 12.35 0.72 -27.59
C VAL A 300 11.30 -0.37 -27.34
N VAL A 301 10.10 -0.20 -27.88
CA VAL A 301 9.05 -1.23 -27.86
C VAL A 301 9.14 -2.06 -29.12
N ARG A 302 9.45 -3.35 -28.98
CA ARG A 302 9.60 -4.28 -30.09
C ARG A 302 9.26 -5.71 -29.72
N LEU A 303 9.12 -6.59 -30.71
CA LEU A 303 9.08 -8.01 -30.48
C LEU A 303 10.47 -8.55 -30.14
N ALA A 304 10.50 -9.65 -29.36
CA ALA A 304 11.74 -10.33 -29.01
C ALA A 304 12.41 -10.92 -30.25
N ARG A 305 13.72 -11.10 -30.17
CA ARG A 305 14.49 -11.88 -31.12
C ARG A 305 14.55 -13.32 -30.65
N GLU A 306 14.69 -14.26 -31.58
CA GLU A 306 14.78 -15.70 -31.22
C GLU A 306 15.94 -15.96 -30.28
N GLY A 307 15.65 -16.63 -29.16
CA GLY A 307 16.65 -16.98 -28.15
C GLY A 307 17.13 -15.82 -27.26
N GLU A 308 16.55 -14.63 -27.40
CA GLU A 308 16.84 -13.49 -26.51
C GLU A 308 16.48 -13.82 -25.07
N ARG A 309 17.23 -13.31 -24.09
CA ARG A 309 17.08 -13.66 -22.68
C ARG A 309 16.71 -12.44 -21.86
N LEU A 310 15.87 -12.65 -20.87
CA LEU A 310 15.48 -11.63 -19.88
C LEU A 310 15.39 -12.26 -18.50
N THR A 311 16.04 -11.67 -17.51
CA THR A 311 15.79 -11.98 -16.10
C THR A 311 14.74 -11.01 -15.58
N THR A 312 13.60 -11.54 -15.14
CA THR A 312 12.49 -10.75 -14.59
C THR A 312 12.70 -10.39 -13.12
N LEU A 313 11.90 -9.45 -12.58
CA LEU A 313 12.00 -8.98 -11.19
C LEU A 313 11.83 -10.09 -10.13
N ASP A 314 11.22 -11.22 -10.48
CA ASP A 314 11.14 -12.41 -9.60
C ASP A 314 12.43 -13.26 -9.63
N GLY A 315 13.48 -12.80 -10.30
CA GLY A 315 14.79 -13.45 -10.40
C GLY A 315 14.86 -14.62 -11.39
N LYS A 316 13.81 -14.88 -12.17
CA LYS A 316 13.79 -15.96 -13.14
C LYS A 316 14.29 -15.51 -14.50
N GLU A 317 15.13 -16.35 -15.12
CA GLU A 317 15.57 -16.14 -16.50
C GLU A 317 14.58 -16.80 -17.48
N HIS A 318 14.18 -16.05 -18.50
CA HIS A 318 13.31 -16.49 -19.57
C HIS A 318 14.05 -16.44 -20.92
N VAL A 319 13.98 -17.53 -21.68
CA VAL A 319 14.37 -17.55 -23.09
C VAL A 319 13.15 -17.15 -23.91
N LEU A 320 13.28 -16.12 -24.72
CA LEU A 320 12.17 -15.46 -25.39
C LEU A 320 12.04 -15.96 -26.83
N THR A 321 10.79 -15.94 -27.30
CA THR A 321 10.40 -16.26 -28.70
C THR A 321 9.88 -14.98 -29.38
N PRO A 322 9.92 -14.89 -30.72
CA PRO A 322 9.59 -13.67 -31.46
C PRO A 322 8.14 -13.15 -31.33
N ASP A 323 7.28 -13.90 -30.65
CA ASP A 323 5.90 -13.49 -30.34
C ASP A 323 5.76 -12.76 -28.99
N ARG A 324 6.89 -12.48 -28.30
CA ARG A 324 6.90 -11.72 -27.04
C ARG A 324 7.14 -10.24 -27.27
N LEU A 325 6.25 -9.41 -26.73
CA LEU A 325 6.42 -7.97 -26.76
C LEU A 325 7.30 -7.53 -25.60
N LEU A 326 8.29 -6.68 -25.90
CA LEU A 326 9.29 -6.22 -24.95
C LEU A 326 9.35 -4.71 -24.90
N VAL A 327 9.71 -4.19 -23.71
CA VAL A 327 10.34 -2.88 -23.58
C VAL A 327 11.84 -3.12 -23.48
N CYS A 328 12.59 -2.50 -24.34
CA CYS A 328 14.05 -2.65 -24.48
C CYS A 328 14.75 -1.30 -24.38
N ASP A 329 16.06 -1.35 -24.25
CA ASP A 329 16.96 -0.27 -24.62
C ASP A 329 17.89 -0.71 -25.76
N PRO A 330 18.85 0.11 -26.21
CA PRO A 330 19.83 -0.29 -27.24
C PRO A 330 20.69 -1.49 -26.91
N GLN A 331 20.80 -1.87 -25.63
CA GLN A 331 21.61 -3.01 -25.18
C GLN A 331 20.82 -4.31 -25.08
N GLY A 332 19.51 -4.24 -24.84
CA GLY A 332 18.68 -5.42 -24.75
C GLY A 332 17.33 -5.24 -24.03
N PRO A 333 16.68 -6.34 -23.62
CA PRO A 333 15.39 -6.32 -22.96
C PRO A 333 15.47 -5.73 -21.55
N LEU A 334 14.56 -4.82 -21.24
CA LEU A 334 14.34 -4.25 -19.91
C LEU A 334 13.10 -4.84 -19.23
N GLY A 335 12.17 -5.43 -20.01
CA GLY A 335 10.96 -6.01 -19.43
C GLY A 335 10.06 -6.67 -20.46
N LEU A 336 9.17 -7.53 -19.97
CA LEU A 336 8.03 -8.07 -20.72
C LEU A 336 6.91 -7.04 -20.68
N ALA A 337 6.60 -6.44 -21.82
CA ALA A 337 5.59 -5.39 -21.94
C ALA A 337 4.25 -5.82 -21.32
N GLY A 338 3.71 -5.01 -20.42
CA GLY A 338 2.43 -5.24 -19.75
C GLY A 338 2.36 -6.47 -18.83
N VAL A 339 3.49 -7.15 -18.56
CA VAL A 339 3.53 -8.36 -17.73
C VAL A 339 4.46 -8.18 -16.53
N MET A 340 5.76 -7.99 -16.76
CA MET A 340 6.74 -7.89 -15.66
C MET A 340 8.02 -7.19 -16.11
N GLY A 341 8.52 -6.27 -15.29
CA GLY A 341 9.80 -5.62 -15.50
C GLY A 341 10.99 -6.57 -15.39
N GLY A 342 12.12 -6.16 -15.94
CA GLY A 342 13.39 -6.87 -15.82
C GLY A 342 14.25 -6.38 -14.67
N ALA A 343 15.07 -7.26 -14.12
CA ALA A 343 15.94 -6.97 -12.99
C ALA A 343 17.05 -5.96 -13.32
N SER A 344 17.43 -5.80 -14.60
CA SER A 344 18.52 -4.92 -15.03
C SER A 344 18.23 -3.43 -14.80
N SER A 345 16.96 -3.03 -14.89
CA SER A 345 16.52 -1.62 -14.75
C SER A 345 15.66 -1.39 -13.50
N GLU A 346 15.73 -2.30 -12.54
CA GLU A 346 15.02 -2.21 -11.27
C GLU A 346 15.45 -0.98 -10.46
N VAL A 347 14.46 -0.31 -9.87
CA VAL A 347 14.68 0.80 -8.93
C VAL A 347 15.30 0.26 -7.64
N ARG A 348 16.39 0.88 -7.20
CA ARG A 348 17.18 0.50 -6.02
C ARG A 348 17.26 1.66 -5.02
N GLU A 349 17.75 1.40 -3.82
CA GLU A 349 17.95 2.43 -2.78
C GLU A 349 18.79 3.61 -3.25
N THR A 350 19.71 3.38 -4.18
CA THR A 350 20.60 4.40 -4.76
C THR A 350 20.02 5.16 -5.94
N THR A 351 18.84 4.80 -6.41
CA THR A 351 18.17 5.43 -7.56
C THR A 351 17.74 6.85 -7.22
N THR A 352 18.15 7.81 -8.02
CA THR A 352 17.78 9.24 -7.86
C THR A 352 17.00 9.79 -9.04
N ARG A 353 16.91 9.04 -10.15
CA ARG A 353 16.20 9.42 -11.36
C ARG A 353 15.40 8.23 -11.88
N VAL A 354 14.16 8.44 -12.20
CA VAL A 354 13.29 7.37 -12.71
C VAL A 354 12.59 7.79 -14.00
N ILE A 355 12.42 6.83 -14.90
CA ILE A 355 11.51 6.96 -16.05
C ILE A 355 10.25 6.19 -15.72
N VAL A 356 9.13 6.89 -15.64
CA VAL A 356 7.81 6.31 -15.43
C VAL A 356 7.17 6.04 -16.78
N GLU A 357 6.83 4.79 -17.04
CA GLU A 357 6.12 4.30 -18.22
C GLU A 357 4.62 4.18 -17.94
N ALA A 358 3.79 4.62 -18.87
CA ALA A 358 2.41 4.18 -18.97
C ALA A 358 2.06 3.93 -20.45
N ALA A 359 1.54 2.74 -20.74
CA ALA A 359 1.33 2.30 -22.11
C ALA A 359 0.02 1.55 -22.29
N LEU A 360 -0.47 1.54 -23.53
CA LEU A 360 -1.56 0.67 -23.98
C LEU A 360 -0.96 -0.47 -24.82
N TRP A 361 -1.36 -1.69 -24.46
CA TRP A 361 -0.87 -2.90 -25.09
C TRP A 361 -2.00 -3.66 -25.79
N GLU A 362 -1.67 -4.38 -26.85
CA GLU A 362 -2.61 -5.31 -27.50
C GLU A 362 -2.90 -6.48 -26.54
N PRO A 363 -4.17 -6.66 -26.11
CA PRO A 363 -4.50 -7.57 -24.99
C PRO A 363 -4.18 -9.04 -25.27
N THR A 364 -4.30 -9.48 -26.54
CA THR A 364 -4.05 -10.89 -26.90
C THR A 364 -2.58 -11.26 -26.72
N THR A 365 -1.67 -10.34 -27.09
CA THR A 365 -0.22 -10.51 -26.93
C THR A 365 0.16 -10.60 -25.46
N ILE A 366 -0.38 -9.70 -24.63
CA ILE A 366 -0.12 -9.70 -23.18
C ILE A 366 -0.65 -11.01 -22.56
N ARG A 367 -1.90 -11.36 -22.83
CA ARG A 367 -2.52 -12.59 -22.33
C ARG A 367 -1.73 -13.85 -22.74
N ARG A 368 -1.30 -13.93 -24.01
CA ARG A 368 -0.50 -15.05 -24.53
C ARG A 368 0.83 -15.14 -23.77
N THR A 369 1.54 -14.03 -23.61
CA THR A 369 2.80 -13.95 -22.87
C THR A 369 2.63 -14.40 -21.42
N SER A 370 1.69 -13.81 -20.70
CA SER A 370 1.38 -14.11 -19.29
C SER A 370 1.03 -15.61 -19.09
N THR A 371 0.19 -16.16 -19.98
CA THR A 371 -0.25 -17.56 -19.90
C THR A 371 0.89 -18.55 -20.19
N THR A 372 1.66 -18.31 -21.26
CA THR A 372 2.72 -19.22 -21.71
C THR A 372 3.89 -19.25 -20.72
N LEU A 373 4.28 -18.08 -20.20
CA LEU A 373 5.37 -17.98 -19.22
C LEU A 373 4.89 -18.25 -17.78
N ARG A 374 3.58 -18.43 -17.58
CA ARG A 374 2.94 -18.60 -16.25
C ARG A 374 3.23 -17.44 -15.32
N LEU A 375 3.35 -16.24 -15.87
CA LEU A 375 3.56 -14.98 -15.14
C LEU A 375 2.23 -14.24 -15.05
N ARG A 376 1.51 -14.43 -13.96
CA ARG A 376 0.26 -13.70 -13.68
C ARG A 376 0.55 -12.58 -12.69
N SER A 377 0.64 -11.36 -13.20
CA SER A 377 0.73 -10.14 -12.39
C SER A 377 -0.61 -9.41 -12.38
N GLU A 378 -0.84 -8.51 -11.43
CA GLU A 378 -2.02 -7.65 -11.43
C GLU A 378 -2.04 -6.79 -12.70
N ALA A 379 -0.88 -6.25 -13.13
CA ALA A 379 -0.76 -5.49 -14.37
C ALA A 379 -1.23 -6.27 -15.62
N SER A 380 -0.98 -7.61 -15.67
CA SER A 380 -1.41 -8.44 -16.81
C SER A 380 -2.91 -8.76 -16.82
N ARG A 381 -3.67 -8.34 -15.78
CA ARG A 381 -5.13 -8.49 -15.67
C ARG A 381 -5.88 -7.23 -16.08
N CYS A 382 -5.28 -6.05 -15.84
CA CYS A 382 -5.78 -4.76 -16.26
C CYS A 382 -5.54 -4.54 -17.76
#